data_58b4ff3b927751dfc163a52f9bddd473
#
_entry.id   58b4ff3b927751dfc163a52f9bddd473
#
_cell.length_a   1.000
_cell.length_b   1.000
_cell.length_c   1.000
_cell.angle_alpha   90.00
_cell.angle_beta   90.00
_cell.angle_gamma   90.00
#
_symmetry.space_group_name_H-M   'P 1'
#
loop_
_entity.id
_entity.type
_entity.pdbx_description
1 polymer ?
#
loop_
_entity_poly.entity_id
_entity_poly.type
_entity_poly.pdbx_seq_one_letter_code
_entity_poly.pdbx_strand_id
1 'polypeptide(L)'
;MNRYAVAAVLSGAFFGLTGLFTRTLTGAGLSTMGILSIRCSVAALCFFCTALGDICQLKMHKKDFWLFAAVGILGQGMFSFCYYNAINMMSISTACILMYLSPVFVTIMAHFVFKDGISRRTVLAIILCIAGCACVSGFGGTMTLLGLICGLGSAIAFALINILTRALLGRGYTGKAVNFWICAFAALFGIVMDLLLFREGFSRPFTVLFSGWKIFLVGITMALTTGFLAYRFFSLALHGCKSGTVSILASSEPVVETLVSVFVFREPFGVLCVVGIVLVLAGIVLQNTASKTEASAQ
;
A
#
# COMPACT_ATOMS: atom_id res chain seq x y z
N MET A 1 3.62 -1.74 -22.65
CA MET A 1 4.02 -1.36 -21.28
C MET A 1 5.26 -2.13 -20.89
N ASN A 2 6.24 -1.50 -20.22
CA ASN A 2 7.40 -2.20 -19.68
C ASN A 2 6.93 -3.14 -18.55
N ARG A 3 7.56 -4.32 -18.37
CA ARG A 3 7.23 -5.30 -17.32
C ARG A 3 7.13 -4.68 -15.91
N TYR A 4 7.92 -3.66 -15.63
CA TYR A 4 7.92 -2.96 -14.35
C TYR A 4 6.69 -2.06 -14.17
N ALA A 5 6.23 -1.40 -15.24
CA ALA A 5 5.01 -0.61 -15.21
C ALA A 5 3.76 -1.51 -15.06
N VAL A 6 3.75 -2.68 -15.72
CA VAL A 6 2.69 -3.70 -15.50
C VAL A 6 2.68 -4.15 -14.04
N ALA A 7 3.86 -4.42 -13.47
CA ALA A 7 3.98 -4.81 -12.07
C ALA A 7 3.42 -3.73 -11.12
N ALA A 8 3.67 -2.44 -11.40
CA ALA A 8 3.11 -1.34 -10.59
C ALA A 8 1.58 -1.33 -10.61
N VAL A 9 0.97 -1.45 -11.80
CA VAL A 9 -0.50 -1.49 -11.95
C VAL A 9 -1.08 -2.73 -11.25
N LEU A 10 -0.46 -3.91 -11.43
CA LEU A 10 -0.90 -5.13 -10.76
C LEU A 10 -0.77 -5.03 -9.23
N SER A 11 0.30 -4.41 -8.74
CA SER A 11 0.45 -4.15 -7.31
C SER A 11 -0.70 -3.31 -6.76
N GLY A 12 -1.04 -2.20 -7.43
CA GLY A 12 -2.20 -1.38 -7.06
C GLY A 12 -3.50 -2.17 -7.11
N ALA A 13 -3.72 -2.96 -8.16
CA ALA A 13 -4.90 -3.80 -8.27
C ALA A 13 -5.05 -4.79 -7.10
N PHE A 14 -3.95 -5.44 -6.69
CA PHE A 14 -3.98 -6.32 -5.51
C PHE A 14 -4.20 -5.55 -4.21
N PHE A 15 -3.60 -4.37 -4.03
CA PHE A 15 -3.87 -3.52 -2.87
C PHE A 15 -5.33 -3.08 -2.81
N GLY A 16 -5.99 -2.79 -3.94
CA GLY A 16 -7.40 -2.44 -4.02
C GLY A 16 -8.38 -3.50 -3.50
N LEU A 17 -7.93 -4.74 -3.33
CA LEU A 17 -8.71 -5.78 -2.65
C LEU A 17 -8.67 -5.65 -1.11
N THR A 18 -7.82 -4.79 -0.55
CA THR A 18 -7.63 -4.67 0.91
C THR A 18 -8.91 -4.27 1.62
N GLY A 19 -9.67 -3.32 1.08
CA GLY A 19 -10.93 -2.86 1.66
C GLY A 19 -11.97 -3.97 1.82
N LEU A 20 -12.09 -4.84 0.81
CA LEU A 20 -12.98 -6.01 0.84
C LEU A 20 -12.66 -6.93 2.03
N PHE A 21 -11.40 -7.33 2.13
CA PHE A 21 -10.97 -8.26 3.17
C PHE A 21 -11.03 -7.63 4.56
N THR A 22 -10.62 -6.36 4.68
CA THR A 22 -10.64 -5.64 5.96
C THR A 22 -12.05 -5.52 6.51
N ARG A 23 -13.03 -5.11 5.69
CA ARG A 23 -14.45 -5.05 6.10
C ARG A 23 -14.95 -6.40 6.61
N THR A 24 -14.63 -7.47 5.89
CA THR A 24 -15.07 -8.82 6.26
C THR A 24 -14.46 -9.28 7.58
N LEU A 25 -13.16 -9.07 7.77
CA LEU A 25 -12.44 -9.49 8.97
C LEU A 25 -12.79 -8.63 10.20
N THR A 26 -12.95 -7.31 10.02
CA THR A 26 -13.40 -6.42 11.10
C THR A 26 -14.83 -6.78 11.52
N GLY A 27 -15.71 -7.08 10.57
CA GLY A 27 -17.07 -7.57 10.86
C GLY A 27 -17.09 -8.91 11.62
N ALA A 28 -16.03 -9.71 11.51
CA ALA A 28 -15.84 -10.93 12.29
C ALA A 28 -15.22 -10.69 13.68
N GLY A 29 -14.90 -9.42 14.04
CA GLY A 29 -14.39 -9.04 15.36
C GLY A 29 -12.86 -8.98 15.47
N LEU A 30 -12.12 -8.97 14.35
CA LEU A 30 -10.68 -8.72 14.40
C LEU A 30 -10.39 -7.22 14.55
N SER A 31 -9.42 -6.88 15.40
CA SER A 31 -8.87 -5.53 15.47
C SER A 31 -8.09 -5.19 14.21
N THR A 32 -7.98 -3.91 13.88
CA THR A 32 -7.23 -3.44 12.72
C THR A 32 -5.73 -3.78 12.79
N MET A 33 -5.17 -3.74 13.99
CA MET A 33 -3.78 -4.14 14.24
C MET A 33 -3.60 -5.66 14.18
N GLY A 34 -4.58 -6.42 14.64
CA GLY A 34 -4.62 -7.87 14.47
C GLY A 34 -4.67 -8.29 13.00
N ILE A 35 -5.47 -7.61 12.18
CA ILE A 35 -5.51 -7.83 10.72
C ILE A 35 -4.14 -7.53 10.09
N LEU A 36 -3.48 -6.43 10.47
CA LEU A 36 -2.12 -6.11 10.02
C LEU A 36 -1.14 -7.22 10.40
N SER A 37 -1.19 -7.68 11.65
CA SER A 37 -0.31 -8.72 12.18
C SER A 37 -0.45 -10.03 11.41
N ILE A 38 -1.68 -10.50 11.18
CA ILE A 38 -1.95 -11.72 10.41
C ILE A 38 -1.47 -11.57 8.98
N ARG A 39 -1.86 -10.48 8.30
CA ARG A 39 -1.47 -10.21 6.91
C ARG A 39 0.04 -10.22 6.73
N CYS A 40 0.75 -9.47 7.59
CA CYS A 40 2.19 -9.33 7.48
C CYS A 40 2.95 -10.58 7.94
N SER A 41 2.46 -11.32 8.96
CA SER A 41 3.08 -12.58 9.39
C SER A 41 3.02 -13.64 8.29
N VAL A 42 1.85 -13.83 7.67
CA VAL A 42 1.70 -14.79 6.58
C VAL A 42 2.50 -14.36 5.35
N ALA A 43 2.50 -13.07 5.01
CA ALA A 43 3.30 -12.56 3.90
C ALA A 43 4.81 -12.76 4.14
N ALA A 44 5.30 -12.49 5.36
CA ALA A 44 6.69 -12.74 5.72
C ALA A 44 7.04 -14.23 5.58
N LEU A 45 6.16 -15.13 6.06
CA LEU A 45 6.34 -16.57 5.88
C LEU A 45 6.40 -16.95 4.39
N CYS A 46 5.52 -16.41 3.55
CA CYS A 46 5.56 -16.65 2.10
C CYS A 46 6.88 -16.17 1.47
N PHE A 47 7.37 -14.98 1.83
CA PHE A 47 8.67 -14.49 1.35
C PHE A 47 9.82 -15.36 1.85
N PHE A 48 9.77 -15.81 3.10
CA PHE A 48 10.72 -16.78 3.64
C PHE A 48 10.72 -18.09 2.84
N CYS A 49 9.55 -18.66 2.59
CA CYS A 49 9.41 -19.89 1.79
C CYS A 49 9.98 -19.72 0.37
N THR A 50 9.78 -18.55 -0.26
CA THR A 50 10.37 -18.30 -1.60
C THR A 50 11.89 -18.14 -1.58
N ALA A 51 12.49 -17.99 -0.42
CA ALA A 51 13.93 -17.88 -0.23
C ALA A 51 14.58 -19.15 0.33
N LEU A 52 13.83 -20.21 0.58
CA LEU A 52 14.36 -21.48 1.13
C LEU A 52 15.46 -22.12 0.28
N GLY A 53 15.43 -21.91 -1.04
CA GLY A 53 16.49 -22.38 -1.96
C GLY A 53 17.81 -21.61 -1.82
N ASP A 54 17.78 -20.41 -1.25
CA ASP A 54 18.97 -19.57 -0.98
C ASP A 54 18.64 -18.57 0.14
N ILE A 55 18.73 -19.05 1.37
CA ILE A 55 18.45 -18.25 2.59
C ILE A 55 19.42 -17.07 2.74
N CYS A 56 20.61 -17.16 2.13
CA CYS A 56 21.56 -16.06 2.13
C CYS A 56 21.00 -14.79 1.49
N GLN A 57 20.03 -14.91 0.59
CA GLN A 57 19.33 -13.75 0.00
C GLN A 57 18.55 -12.92 1.04
N LEU A 58 18.15 -13.51 2.17
CA LEU A 58 17.43 -12.79 3.24
C LEU A 58 18.40 -12.10 4.22
N LYS A 59 19.70 -12.27 4.03
CA LYS A 59 20.70 -11.73 4.95
C LYS A 59 20.65 -10.20 4.93
N MET A 60 20.46 -9.64 6.12
CA MET A 60 20.49 -8.21 6.37
C MET A 60 21.85 -7.83 6.96
N HIS A 61 22.49 -6.80 6.42
CA HIS A 61 23.70 -6.25 7.01
C HIS A 61 23.35 -5.44 8.28
N LYS A 62 24.11 -5.58 9.34
CA LYS A 62 23.88 -4.86 10.61
C LYS A 62 23.78 -3.34 10.43
N LYS A 63 24.49 -2.78 9.46
CA LYS A 63 24.46 -1.35 9.12
C LYS A 63 23.09 -0.88 8.60
N ASP A 64 22.36 -1.76 7.95
CA ASP A 64 21.07 -1.45 7.32
C ASP A 64 19.86 -1.83 8.18
N PHE A 65 20.09 -2.42 9.37
CA PHE A 65 19.05 -2.82 10.31
C PHE A 65 18.02 -1.71 10.55
N TRP A 66 18.49 -0.50 10.86
CA TRP A 66 17.62 0.64 11.12
C TRP A 66 16.80 1.07 9.91
N LEU A 67 17.33 0.88 8.70
CA LEU A 67 16.60 1.18 7.47
C LEU A 67 15.46 0.18 7.25
N PHE A 68 15.70 -1.12 7.50
CA PHE A 68 14.66 -2.15 7.45
C PHE A 68 13.61 -1.96 8.54
N ALA A 69 14.03 -1.64 9.76
CA ALA A 69 13.12 -1.33 10.86
C ALA A 69 12.27 -0.08 10.54
N ALA A 70 12.89 0.97 9.99
CA ALA A 70 12.19 2.19 9.61
C ALA A 70 11.12 1.93 8.55
N VAL A 71 11.40 1.17 7.48
CA VAL A 71 10.39 0.90 6.45
C VAL A 71 9.28 -0.01 6.96
N GLY A 72 9.57 -0.98 7.82
CA GLY A 72 8.57 -1.86 8.40
C GLY A 72 7.70 -1.17 9.45
N ILE A 73 8.30 -0.41 10.35
CA ILE A 73 7.61 0.24 11.48
C ILE A 73 7.02 1.58 11.06
N LEU A 74 7.90 2.54 10.64
CA LEU A 74 7.46 3.90 10.29
C LEU A 74 6.78 3.97 8.93
N GLY A 75 7.16 3.11 7.99
CA GLY A 75 6.45 2.95 6.74
C GLY A 75 5.16 2.15 6.97
N GLN A 76 5.24 0.83 6.91
CA GLN A 76 4.07 -0.05 6.87
C GLN A 76 3.24 -0.06 8.15
N GLY A 77 3.88 -0.06 9.33
CA GLY A 77 3.20 -0.03 10.61
C GLY A 77 2.42 1.27 10.81
N MET A 78 3.11 2.41 10.69
CA MET A 78 2.49 3.73 10.83
C MET A 78 1.45 4.01 9.74
N PHE A 79 1.69 3.57 8.50
CA PHE A 79 0.70 3.66 7.44
C PHE A 79 -0.62 3.02 7.88
N SER A 80 -0.56 1.76 8.33
CA SER A 80 -1.77 1.05 8.76
C SER A 80 -2.42 1.70 9.98
N PHE A 81 -1.62 2.11 10.96
CA PHE A 81 -2.11 2.81 12.14
C PHE A 81 -2.84 4.11 11.78
N CYS A 82 -2.20 4.97 11.02
CA CYS A 82 -2.77 6.26 10.60
C CYS A 82 -4.00 6.07 9.71
N TYR A 83 -3.92 5.22 8.71
CA TYR A 83 -5.01 5.02 7.75
C TYR A 83 -6.27 4.46 8.41
N TYR A 84 -6.12 3.45 9.27
CA TYR A 84 -7.27 2.86 9.95
C TYR A 84 -7.89 3.80 10.98
N ASN A 85 -7.08 4.61 11.69
CA ASN A 85 -7.62 5.65 12.56
C ASN A 85 -8.32 6.75 11.76
N ALA A 86 -7.79 7.16 10.60
CA ALA A 86 -8.46 8.11 9.72
C ALA A 86 -9.85 7.62 9.31
N ILE A 87 -9.98 6.35 8.89
CA ILE A 87 -11.27 5.73 8.54
C ILE A 87 -12.27 5.74 9.69
N ASN A 88 -11.79 5.59 10.93
CA ASN A 88 -12.65 5.61 12.12
C ASN A 88 -13.07 7.03 12.54
N MET A 89 -12.32 8.05 12.14
CA MET A 89 -12.54 9.46 12.56
C MET A 89 -13.19 10.32 11.49
N MET A 90 -13.28 9.82 10.25
CA MET A 90 -13.91 10.51 9.13
C MET A 90 -14.54 9.51 8.16
N SER A 91 -15.17 9.98 7.08
CA SER A 91 -15.67 9.06 6.06
C SER A 91 -14.53 8.30 5.40
N ILE A 92 -14.78 7.05 5.03
CA ILE A 92 -13.80 6.21 4.30
C ILE A 92 -13.31 6.93 3.05
N SER A 93 -14.24 7.55 2.30
CA SER A 93 -13.94 8.32 1.10
C SER A 93 -12.93 9.45 1.37
N THR A 94 -13.13 10.23 2.45
CA THR A 94 -12.22 11.33 2.80
C THR A 94 -10.84 10.81 3.21
N ALA A 95 -10.78 9.72 3.99
CA ALA A 95 -9.53 9.09 4.38
C ALA A 95 -8.76 8.58 3.15
N CYS A 96 -9.45 7.96 2.18
CA CYS A 96 -8.89 7.53 0.92
C CYS A 96 -8.33 8.69 0.10
N ILE A 97 -9.06 9.80 -0.06
CA ILE A 97 -8.57 10.97 -0.79
C ILE A 97 -7.26 11.48 -0.18
N LEU A 98 -7.19 11.56 1.14
CA LEU A 98 -5.97 12.01 1.83
C LEU A 98 -4.81 11.04 1.62
N MET A 99 -5.04 9.73 1.68
CA MET A 99 -4.02 8.71 1.42
C MET A 99 -3.52 8.79 -0.04
N TYR A 100 -4.41 9.08 -1.00
CA TYR A 100 -4.05 9.23 -2.41
C TYR A 100 -3.29 10.52 -2.75
N LEU A 101 -3.01 11.39 -1.77
CA LEU A 101 -1.99 12.43 -1.89
C LEU A 101 -0.56 11.84 -1.85
N SER A 102 -0.40 10.57 -1.51
CA SER A 102 0.92 9.91 -1.44
C SER A 102 1.79 10.05 -2.69
N PRO A 103 1.31 10.03 -3.96
CA PRO A 103 2.16 10.29 -5.12
C PRO A 103 2.85 11.65 -5.11
N VAL A 104 2.22 12.66 -4.50
CA VAL A 104 2.84 14.00 -4.32
C VAL A 104 4.04 13.89 -3.39
N PHE A 105 3.84 13.30 -2.19
CA PHE A 105 4.90 13.12 -1.22
C PHE A 105 6.02 12.23 -1.75
N VAL A 106 5.68 11.12 -2.45
CA VAL A 106 6.67 10.24 -3.10
C VAL A 106 7.51 11.02 -4.10
N THR A 107 6.89 11.83 -4.97
CA THR A 107 7.61 12.59 -5.99
C THR A 107 8.54 13.63 -5.37
N ILE A 108 8.07 14.35 -4.35
CA ILE A 108 8.87 15.33 -3.62
C ILE A 108 10.06 14.64 -2.92
N MET A 109 9.80 13.59 -2.15
CA MET A 109 10.85 12.85 -1.45
C MET A 109 11.85 12.19 -2.41
N ALA A 110 11.39 11.64 -3.53
CA ALA A 110 12.27 11.06 -4.54
C ALA A 110 13.17 12.11 -5.19
N HIS A 111 12.67 13.32 -5.39
CA HIS A 111 13.48 14.43 -5.88
C HIS A 111 14.64 14.77 -4.92
N PHE A 112 14.35 14.88 -3.63
CA PHE A 112 15.39 15.20 -2.63
C PHE A 112 16.36 14.04 -2.37
N VAL A 113 15.87 12.80 -2.30
CA VAL A 113 16.67 11.61 -1.92
C VAL A 113 17.46 11.06 -3.11
N PHE A 114 16.82 10.96 -4.28
CA PHE A 114 17.41 10.32 -5.48
C PHE A 114 17.76 11.32 -6.57
N LYS A 115 17.46 12.62 -6.37
CA LYS A 115 17.61 13.68 -7.38
C LYS A 115 16.82 13.38 -8.66
N ASP A 116 15.69 12.68 -8.54
CA ASP A 116 14.81 12.40 -9.67
C ASP A 116 14.24 13.71 -10.22
N GLY A 117 14.25 13.87 -11.56
CA GLY A 117 13.63 15.03 -12.20
C GLY A 117 12.11 15.00 -12.06
N ILE A 118 11.49 16.16 -11.89
CA ILE A 118 10.03 16.32 -11.88
C ILE A 118 9.63 16.93 -13.23
N SER A 119 9.00 16.12 -14.10
CA SER A 119 8.53 16.61 -15.40
C SER A 119 7.14 17.23 -15.28
N ARG A 120 6.78 18.14 -16.19
CA ARG A 120 5.43 18.70 -16.27
C ARG A 120 4.37 17.61 -16.48
N ARG A 121 4.71 16.55 -17.21
CA ARG A 121 3.82 15.40 -17.42
C ARG A 121 3.58 14.63 -16.13
N THR A 122 4.59 14.46 -15.29
CA THR A 122 4.46 13.85 -13.96
C THR A 122 3.52 14.67 -13.07
N VAL A 123 3.66 15.99 -13.04
CA VAL A 123 2.76 16.87 -12.27
C VAL A 123 1.32 16.75 -12.77
N LEU A 124 1.10 16.78 -14.09
CA LEU A 124 -0.24 16.63 -14.65
C LEU A 124 -0.84 15.24 -14.35
N ALA A 125 -0.04 14.18 -14.42
CA ALA A 125 -0.48 12.83 -14.06
C ALA A 125 -0.90 12.73 -12.58
N ILE A 126 -0.15 13.37 -11.67
CA ILE A 126 -0.51 13.46 -10.25
C ILE A 126 -1.86 14.17 -10.07
N ILE A 127 -2.05 15.32 -10.73
CA ILE A 127 -3.30 16.09 -10.65
C ILE A 127 -4.48 15.24 -11.15
N LEU A 128 -4.33 14.56 -12.29
CA LEU A 128 -5.36 13.69 -12.85
C LEU A 128 -5.70 12.52 -11.89
N CYS A 129 -4.68 11.89 -11.31
CA CYS A 129 -4.91 10.79 -10.36
C CYS A 129 -5.61 11.28 -9.10
N ILE A 130 -5.20 12.41 -8.51
CA ILE A 130 -5.85 12.98 -7.31
C ILE A 130 -7.30 13.38 -7.61
N ALA A 131 -7.54 14.08 -8.71
CA ALA A 131 -8.88 14.47 -9.12
C ALA A 131 -9.75 13.23 -9.38
N GLY A 132 -9.21 12.21 -10.05
CA GLY A 132 -9.89 10.95 -10.30
C GLY A 132 -10.21 10.20 -9.01
N CYS A 133 -9.27 10.10 -8.07
CA CYS A 133 -9.51 9.49 -6.76
C CYS A 133 -10.60 10.24 -5.98
N ALA A 134 -10.57 11.58 -5.99
CA ALA A 134 -11.59 12.40 -5.36
C ALA A 134 -12.99 12.15 -5.96
N CYS A 135 -13.09 12.04 -7.29
CA CYS A 135 -14.35 11.72 -7.97
C CYS A 135 -14.86 10.32 -7.63
N VAL A 136 -13.97 9.31 -7.59
CA VAL A 136 -14.34 7.92 -7.24
C VAL A 136 -14.80 7.83 -5.79
N SER A 137 -14.06 8.43 -4.86
CA SER A 137 -14.37 8.38 -3.43
C SER A 137 -15.54 9.25 -3.01
N GLY A 138 -15.94 10.22 -3.84
CA GLY A 138 -17.01 11.19 -3.55
C GLY A 138 -16.58 12.31 -2.59
N PHE A 139 -17.36 13.39 -2.61
CA PHE A 139 -17.19 14.52 -1.69
C PHE A 139 -18.30 14.43 -0.63
N GLY A 140 -18.01 13.96 0.56
CA GLY A 140 -19.00 13.96 1.63
C GLY A 140 -18.48 13.33 2.92
N GLY A 141 -18.64 14.02 4.04
CA GLY A 141 -18.34 13.51 5.36
C GLY A 141 -17.82 14.59 6.32
N THR A 142 -18.02 14.34 7.59
CA THR A 142 -17.43 15.14 8.67
C THR A 142 -15.92 14.90 8.71
N MET A 143 -15.13 15.96 8.70
CA MET A 143 -13.68 15.88 8.81
C MET A 143 -13.26 16.38 10.18
N THR A 144 -12.61 15.53 10.97
CA THR A 144 -12.01 15.94 12.24
C THR A 144 -10.54 16.31 12.04
N LEU A 145 -10.04 17.24 12.86
CA LEU A 145 -8.63 17.63 12.79
C LEU A 145 -7.68 16.42 12.98
N LEU A 146 -7.98 15.57 13.95
CA LEU A 146 -7.18 14.37 14.21
C LEU A 146 -7.24 13.38 13.03
N GLY A 147 -8.43 13.21 12.43
CA GLY A 147 -8.60 12.41 11.22
C GLY A 147 -7.79 12.97 10.04
N LEU A 148 -7.75 14.29 9.85
CA LEU A 148 -6.93 14.95 8.83
C LEU A 148 -5.44 14.65 9.04
N ILE A 149 -4.95 14.81 10.30
CA ILE A 149 -3.55 14.50 10.65
C ILE A 149 -3.25 13.02 10.36
N CYS A 150 -4.13 12.11 10.75
CA CYS A 150 -3.98 10.69 10.48
C CYS A 150 -4.02 10.39 8.97
N GLY A 151 -4.94 10.99 8.22
CA GLY A 151 -5.03 10.81 6.76
C GLY A 151 -3.76 11.27 6.03
N LEU A 152 -3.26 12.46 6.35
CA LEU A 152 -1.99 12.96 5.80
C LEU A 152 -0.79 12.14 6.29
N GLY A 153 -0.80 11.72 7.57
CA GLY A 153 0.21 10.82 8.12
C GLY A 153 0.29 9.50 7.37
N SER A 154 -0.85 8.94 6.96
CA SER A 154 -0.89 7.72 6.14
C SER A 154 -0.25 7.93 4.76
N ALA A 155 -0.51 9.07 4.10
CA ALA A 155 0.10 9.40 2.81
C ALA A 155 1.63 9.55 2.90
N ILE A 156 2.12 10.20 3.96
CA ILE A 156 3.56 10.35 4.22
C ILE A 156 4.20 9.00 4.53
N ALA A 157 3.57 8.18 5.38
CA ALA A 157 4.05 6.85 5.71
C ALA A 157 4.11 5.94 4.48
N PHE A 158 3.12 6.01 3.58
CA PHE A 158 3.15 5.30 2.31
C PHE A 158 4.27 5.81 1.39
N ALA A 159 4.54 7.11 1.38
CA ALA A 159 5.68 7.67 0.66
C ALA A 159 7.01 7.14 1.21
N LEU A 160 7.15 7.01 2.55
CA LEU A 160 8.32 6.41 3.17
C LEU A 160 8.52 4.94 2.74
N ILE A 161 7.46 4.14 2.65
CA ILE A 161 7.55 2.76 2.11
C ILE A 161 8.19 2.77 0.73
N ASN A 162 7.71 3.63 -0.18
CA ASN A 162 8.22 3.74 -1.55
C ASN A 162 9.71 4.10 -1.59
N ILE A 163 10.08 5.16 -0.88
CA ILE A 163 11.45 5.71 -0.89
C ILE A 163 12.45 4.76 -0.24
N LEU A 164 12.12 4.25 0.95
CA LEU A 164 13.01 3.36 1.69
C LEU A 164 13.15 1.99 1.01
N THR A 165 12.06 1.46 0.44
CA THR A 165 12.12 0.23 -0.36
C THR A 165 13.03 0.40 -1.57
N ARG A 166 12.89 1.50 -2.33
CA ARG A 166 13.78 1.79 -3.46
C ARG A 166 15.24 1.96 -3.01
N ALA A 167 15.47 2.62 -1.88
CA ALA A 167 16.82 2.79 -1.33
C ALA A 167 17.47 1.44 -0.95
N LEU A 168 16.70 0.52 -0.35
CA LEU A 168 17.18 -0.83 -0.03
C LEU A 168 17.47 -1.65 -1.30
N LEU A 169 16.60 -1.60 -2.29
CA LEU A 169 16.82 -2.25 -3.59
C LEU A 169 18.07 -1.69 -4.29
N GLY A 170 18.29 -0.38 -4.22
CA GLY A 170 19.49 0.29 -4.74
C GLY A 170 20.80 -0.09 -4.03
N ARG A 171 20.73 -0.61 -2.79
CA ARG A 171 21.87 -1.17 -2.04
C ARG A 171 22.18 -2.63 -2.40
N GLY A 172 21.48 -3.20 -3.37
CA GLY A 172 21.69 -4.56 -3.86
C GLY A 172 20.90 -5.64 -3.10
N TYR A 173 20.00 -5.26 -2.20
CA TYR A 173 19.07 -6.22 -1.59
C TYR A 173 18.06 -6.73 -2.60
N THR A 174 17.73 -8.02 -2.50
CA THR A 174 16.67 -8.60 -3.34
C THR A 174 15.29 -8.14 -2.86
N GLY A 175 14.32 -8.02 -3.77
CA GLY A 175 12.95 -7.70 -3.39
C GLY A 175 12.35 -8.69 -2.38
N LYS A 176 12.81 -9.96 -2.39
CA LYS A 176 12.41 -10.96 -1.40
C LYS A 176 12.89 -10.60 0.01
N ALA A 177 14.17 -10.20 0.15
CA ALA A 177 14.73 -9.78 1.42
C ALA A 177 14.04 -8.53 1.96
N VAL A 178 13.87 -7.53 1.10
CA VAL A 178 13.22 -6.28 1.48
C VAL A 178 11.80 -6.54 1.97
N ASN A 179 11.00 -7.26 1.20
CA ASN A 179 9.60 -7.55 1.58
C ASN A 179 9.49 -8.44 2.81
N PHE A 180 10.38 -9.45 2.96
CA PHE A 180 10.41 -10.28 4.16
C PHE A 180 10.58 -9.42 5.41
N TRP A 181 11.60 -8.57 5.44
CA TRP A 181 11.90 -7.75 6.61
C TRP A 181 10.87 -6.65 6.86
N ILE A 182 10.33 -6.02 5.79
CA ILE A 182 9.21 -5.06 5.93
C ILE A 182 8.02 -5.74 6.61
N CYS A 183 7.62 -6.91 6.10
CA CYS A 183 6.50 -7.64 6.66
C CYS A 183 6.79 -8.13 8.10
N ALA A 184 8.01 -8.60 8.39
CA ALA A 184 8.40 -9.05 9.72
C ALA A 184 8.32 -7.91 10.76
N PHE A 185 8.91 -6.74 10.45
CA PHE A 185 8.85 -5.58 11.34
C PHE A 185 7.44 -4.99 11.47
N ALA A 186 6.67 -4.99 10.37
CA ALA A 186 5.28 -4.53 10.41
C ALA A 186 4.37 -5.49 11.22
N ALA A 187 4.60 -6.81 11.12
CA ALA A 187 3.91 -7.79 11.93
C ALA A 187 4.21 -7.60 13.42
N LEU A 188 5.49 -7.43 13.76
CA LEU A 188 5.92 -7.15 15.12
C LEU A 188 5.29 -5.87 15.66
N PHE A 189 5.29 -4.79 14.87
CA PHE A 189 4.63 -3.53 15.23
C PHE A 189 3.13 -3.74 15.48
N GLY A 190 2.43 -4.45 14.58
CA GLY A 190 1.01 -4.73 14.74
C GLY A 190 0.71 -5.53 16.01
N ILE A 191 1.51 -6.56 16.31
CA ILE A 191 1.38 -7.37 17.54
C ILE A 191 1.57 -6.50 18.78
N VAL A 192 2.62 -5.67 18.81
CA VAL A 192 2.91 -4.79 19.96
C VAL A 192 1.80 -3.76 20.14
N MET A 193 1.34 -3.14 19.04
CA MET A 193 0.25 -2.17 19.12
C MET A 193 -1.08 -2.78 19.51
N ASP A 194 -1.39 -3.98 19.04
CA ASP A 194 -2.59 -4.70 19.42
C ASP A 194 -2.59 -5.01 20.93
N LEU A 195 -1.46 -5.46 21.45
CA LEU A 195 -1.27 -5.72 22.88
C LEU A 195 -1.40 -4.44 23.74
N LEU A 196 -0.82 -3.33 23.29
CA LEU A 196 -0.80 -2.08 24.05
C LEU A 196 -2.12 -1.31 24.01
N LEU A 197 -2.76 -1.24 22.85
CA LEU A 197 -3.94 -0.41 22.63
C LEU A 197 -5.24 -1.14 22.93
N PHE A 198 -5.34 -2.40 22.55
CA PHE A 198 -6.58 -3.16 22.65
C PHE A 198 -6.61 -4.13 23.83
N ARG A 199 -5.49 -4.35 24.50
CA ARG A 199 -5.34 -5.30 25.65
C ARG A 199 -5.90 -6.70 25.35
N GLU A 200 -6.06 -7.04 24.09
CA GLU A 200 -6.75 -8.26 23.64
C GLU A 200 -5.86 -9.50 23.67
N GLY A 201 -4.57 -9.30 23.94
CA GLY A 201 -3.59 -10.38 23.98
C GLY A 201 -3.20 -10.91 22.60
N PHE A 202 -1.98 -11.44 22.50
CA PHE A 202 -1.40 -11.99 21.27
C PHE A 202 -2.24 -13.09 20.61
N SER A 203 -2.99 -13.85 21.38
CA SER A 203 -3.76 -15.02 20.89
C SER A 203 -5.08 -14.65 20.21
N ARG A 204 -5.71 -13.53 20.55
CA ARG A 204 -7.07 -13.21 20.10
C ARG A 204 -7.22 -13.04 18.57
N PRO A 205 -6.34 -12.33 17.86
CA PRO A 205 -6.42 -12.27 16.39
C PRO A 205 -6.37 -13.66 15.75
N PHE A 206 -5.52 -14.54 16.29
CA PHE A 206 -5.40 -15.91 15.78
C PHE A 206 -6.61 -16.77 16.18
N THR A 207 -7.13 -16.65 17.42
CA THR A 207 -8.33 -17.40 17.82
C THR A 207 -9.54 -17.01 16.97
N VAL A 208 -9.75 -15.74 16.68
CA VAL A 208 -10.82 -15.29 15.78
C VAL A 208 -10.57 -15.79 14.34
N LEU A 209 -9.33 -15.75 13.85
CA LEU A 209 -9.00 -16.29 12.52
C LEU A 209 -9.34 -17.78 12.40
N PHE A 210 -9.10 -18.57 13.45
CA PHE A 210 -9.40 -20.00 13.49
C PHE A 210 -10.81 -20.34 13.98
N SER A 211 -11.64 -19.35 14.34
CA SER A 211 -13.02 -19.57 14.80
C SER A 211 -13.96 -20.15 13.73
N GLY A 212 -13.60 -20.00 12.44
CA GLY A 212 -14.38 -20.53 11.34
C GLY A 212 -13.57 -20.62 10.04
N TRP A 213 -13.81 -21.71 9.28
CA TRP A 213 -13.08 -21.95 8.02
C TRP A 213 -13.21 -20.80 7.00
N LYS A 214 -14.36 -20.09 6.97
CA LYS A 214 -14.59 -18.94 6.09
C LYS A 214 -13.69 -17.75 6.48
N ILE A 215 -13.59 -17.44 7.77
CA ILE A 215 -12.76 -16.35 8.29
C ILE A 215 -11.29 -16.67 8.03
N PHE A 216 -10.88 -17.90 8.27
CA PHE A 216 -9.54 -18.38 7.96
C PHE A 216 -9.21 -18.23 6.48
N LEU A 217 -10.09 -18.66 5.57
CA LEU A 217 -9.88 -18.55 4.14
C LEU A 217 -9.76 -17.10 3.70
N VAL A 218 -10.62 -16.19 4.21
CA VAL A 218 -10.56 -14.76 3.92
C VAL A 218 -9.25 -14.16 4.41
N GLY A 219 -8.80 -14.47 5.62
CA GLY A 219 -7.54 -13.98 6.17
C GLY A 219 -6.32 -14.44 5.39
N ILE A 220 -6.25 -15.73 5.02
CA ILE A 220 -5.16 -16.27 4.21
C ILE A 220 -5.18 -15.68 2.81
N THR A 221 -6.34 -15.59 2.16
CA THR A 221 -6.46 -14.99 0.82
C THR A 221 -6.03 -13.52 0.84
N MET A 222 -6.43 -12.76 1.85
CA MET A 222 -5.96 -11.39 2.07
C MET A 222 -4.43 -11.35 2.16
N ALA A 223 -3.84 -12.19 3.02
CA ALA A 223 -2.40 -12.19 3.23
C ALA A 223 -1.61 -12.56 1.96
N LEU A 224 -2.13 -13.52 1.18
CA LEU A 224 -1.51 -13.93 -0.09
C LEU A 224 -1.64 -12.86 -1.17
N THR A 225 -2.82 -12.24 -1.32
CA THR A 225 -3.08 -11.27 -2.39
C THR A 225 -2.50 -9.89 -2.03
N THR A 226 -2.97 -9.30 -0.93
CA THR A 226 -2.61 -7.92 -0.55
C THR A 226 -1.30 -7.84 0.26
N GLY A 227 -0.89 -8.95 0.87
CA GLY A 227 0.37 -9.05 1.61
C GLY A 227 1.53 -9.52 0.72
N PHE A 228 1.44 -10.71 0.13
CA PHE A 228 2.56 -11.31 -0.60
C PHE A 228 2.63 -10.84 -2.06
N LEU A 229 1.57 -11.04 -2.87
CA LEU A 229 1.60 -10.73 -4.30
C LEU A 229 1.72 -9.22 -4.55
N ALA A 230 0.95 -8.40 -3.84
CA ALA A 230 1.00 -6.95 -3.97
C ALA A 230 2.41 -6.41 -3.72
N TYR A 231 3.05 -6.79 -2.62
CA TYR A 231 4.41 -6.35 -2.31
C TYR A 231 5.46 -6.92 -3.26
N ARG A 232 5.30 -8.14 -3.72
CA ARG A 232 6.20 -8.73 -4.72
C ARG A 232 6.20 -7.92 -6.02
N PHE A 233 5.01 -7.56 -6.52
CA PHE A 233 4.89 -6.73 -7.72
C PHE A 233 5.35 -5.29 -7.47
N PHE A 234 5.07 -4.73 -6.29
CA PHE A 234 5.51 -3.40 -5.89
C PHE A 234 7.04 -3.27 -5.89
N SER A 235 7.74 -4.20 -5.24
CA SER A 235 9.21 -4.21 -5.23
C SER A 235 9.79 -4.43 -6.62
N LEU A 236 9.17 -5.30 -7.44
CA LEU A 236 9.57 -5.48 -8.82
C LEU A 236 9.44 -4.17 -9.61
N ALA A 237 8.37 -3.42 -9.41
CA ALA A 237 8.16 -2.13 -10.05
C ALA A 237 9.22 -1.10 -9.63
N LEU A 238 9.51 -1.02 -8.33
CA LEU A 238 10.52 -0.11 -7.77
C LEU A 238 11.96 -0.46 -8.18
N HIS A 239 12.21 -1.71 -8.55
CA HIS A 239 13.52 -2.11 -9.08
C HIS A 239 13.81 -1.50 -10.47
N GLY A 240 12.77 -1.28 -11.27
CA GLY A 240 12.93 -0.83 -12.66
C GLY A 240 12.25 0.49 -13.03
N CYS A 241 11.58 1.15 -12.09
CA CYS A 241 10.92 2.45 -12.30
C CYS A 241 11.25 3.43 -11.17
N LYS A 242 11.21 4.73 -11.49
CA LYS A 242 11.28 5.80 -10.48
C LYS A 242 10.12 5.68 -9.48
N SER A 243 10.35 6.00 -8.19
CA SER A 243 9.35 5.86 -7.13
C SER A 243 8.05 6.64 -7.42
N GLY A 244 8.18 7.88 -7.95
CA GLY A 244 7.01 8.66 -8.36
C GLY A 244 6.18 7.97 -9.45
N THR A 245 6.83 7.36 -10.45
CA THR A 245 6.15 6.58 -11.49
C THR A 245 5.40 5.37 -10.89
N VAL A 246 6.05 4.63 -9.99
CA VAL A 246 5.42 3.47 -9.35
C VAL A 246 4.20 3.89 -8.54
N SER A 247 4.31 4.98 -7.76
CA SER A 247 3.21 5.49 -6.95
C SER A 247 2.01 5.91 -7.81
N ILE A 248 2.24 6.62 -8.93
CA ILE A 248 1.17 7.02 -9.85
C ILE A 248 0.52 5.80 -10.54
N LEU A 249 1.32 4.83 -10.98
CA LEU A 249 0.80 3.63 -11.63
C LEU A 249 0.02 2.73 -10.64
N ALA A 250 0.42 2.70 -9.37
CA ALA A 250 -0.28 2.00 -8.31
C ALA A 250 -1.62 2.67 -7.94
N SER A 251 -1.90 3.89 -8.41
CA SER A 251 -3.23 4.52 -8.29
C SER A 251 -4.34 3.79 -9.09
N SER A 252 -4.04 2.64 -9.67
CA SER A 252 -5.05 1.64 -10.07
C SER A 252 -5.82 1.04 -8.89
N GLU A 253 -5.31 1.14 -7.66
CA GLU A 253 -5.92 0.65 -6.43
C GLU A 253 -7.37 1.15 -6.24
N PRO A 254 -7.68 2.47 -6.22
CA PRO A 254 -9.05 2.96 -6.03
C PRO A 254 -10.00 2.54 -7.14
N VAL A 255 -9.50 2.33 -8.35
CA VAL A 255 -10.34 1.80 -9.46
C VAL A 255 -10.81 0.40 -9.12
N VAL A 256 -9.89 -0.48 -8.69
CA VAL A 256 -10.24 -1.85 -8.32
C VAL A 256 -11.12 -1.88 -7.07
N GLU A 257 -10.83 -1.05 -6.06
CA GLU A 257 -11.63 -0.94 -4.85
C GLU A 257 -13.09 -0.54 -5.17
N THR A 258 -13.27 0.44 -6.07
CA THR A 258 -14.61 0.84 -6.53
C THR A 258 -15.32 -0.28 -7.28
N LEU A 259 -14.65 -0.95 -8.21
CA LEU A 259 -15.24 -2.08 -8.92
C LEU A 259 -15.67 -3.20 -7.97
N VAL A 260 -14.83 -3.53 -6.99
CA VAL A 260 -15.15 -4.51 -5.95
C VAL A 260 -16.35 -4.05 -5.12
N SER A 261 -16.40 -2.79 -4.72
CA SER A 261 -17.50 -2.20 -3.94
C SER A 261 -18.82 -2.33 -4.67
N VAL A 262 -18.85 -1.99 -5.96
CA VAL A 262 -20.04 -2.10 -6.81
C VAL A 262 -20.46 -3.55 -7.01
N PHE A 263 -19.54 -4.44 -7.40
CA PHE A 263 -19.89 -5.81 -7.76
C PHE A 263 -20.16 -6.71 -6.56
N VAL A 264 -19.42 -6.53 -5.46
CA VAL A 264 -19.52 -7.37 -4.26
C VAL A 264 -20.53 -6.81 -3.27
N PHE A 265 -20.46 -5.50 -2.98
CA PHE A 265 -21.34 -4.85 -2.00
C PHE A 265 -22.57 -4.23 -2.64
N ARG A 266 -22.71 -4.28 -3.98
CA ARG A 266 -23.83 -3.71 -4.75
C ARG A 266 -24.06 -2.23 -4.44
N GLU A 267 -22.97 -1.49 -4.17
CA GLU A 267 -23.03 -0.05 -3.95
C GLU A 267 -23.41 0.67 -5.26
N PRO A 268 -24.15 1.79 -5.20
CA PRO A 268 -24.59 2.49 -6.40
C PRO A 268 -23.40 3.03 -7.21
N PHE A 269 -23.36 2.72 -8.50
CA PHE A 269 -22.33 3.17 -9.43
C PHE A 269 -22.76 4.48 -10.08
N GLY A 270 -22.30 5.60 -9.54
CA GLY A 270 -22.66 6.93 -10.05
C GLY A 270 -21.76 7.41 -11.21
N VAL A 271 -22.24 8.41 -11.93
CA VAL A 271 -21.49 9.04 -13.05
C VAL A 271 -20.13 9.58 -12.58
N LEU A 272 -20.06 10.12 -11.36
CA LEU A 272 -18.80 10.58 -10.78
C LEU A 272 -17.75 9.47 -10.67
N CYS A 273 -18.15 8.24 -10.33
CA CYS A 273 -17.26 7.10 -10.28
C CYS A 273 -16.67 6.80 -11.67
N VAL A 274 -17.49 6.86 -12.73
CA VAL A 274 -17.02 6.67 -14.11
C VAL A 274 -16.01 7.74 -14.49
N VAL A 275 -16.31 9.01 -14.23
CA VAL A 275 -15.40 10.14 -14.50
C VAL A 275 -14.09 9.95 -13.73
N GLY A 276 -14.15 9.58 -12.45
CA GLY A 276 -12.99 9.35 -11.63
C GLY A 276 -12.10 8.22 -12.15
N ILE A 277 -12.69 7.09 -12.54
CA ILE A 277 -11.96 5.97 -13.16
C ILE A 277 -11.24 6.43 -14.43
N VAL A 278 -11.92 7.17 -15.30
CA VAL A 278 -11.32 7.68 -16.55
C VAL A 278 -10.14 8.62 -16.25
N LEU A 279 -10.28 9.52 -15.28
CA LEU A 279 -9.19 10.43 -14.87
C LEU A 279 -7.98 9.68 -14.32
N VAL A 280 -8.18 8.68 -13.46
CA VAL A 280 -7.08 7.84 -12.93
C VAL A 280 -6.39 7.10 -14.05
N LEU A 281 -7.14 6.46 -14.96
CA LEU A 281 -6.57 5.75 -16.10
C LEU A 281 -5.81 6.70 -17.04
N ALA A 282 -6.31 7.90 -17.30
CA ALA A 282 -5.62 8.93 -18.08
C ALA A 282 -4.29 9.34 -17.40
N GLY A 283 -4.27 9.55 -16.09
CA GLY A 283 -3.06 9.82 -15.32
C GLY A 283 -2.02 8.69 -15.43
N ILE A 284 -2.47 7.44 -15.29
CA ILE A 284 -1.62 6.25 -15.43
C ILE A 284 -0.98 6.19 -16.85
N VAL A 285 -1.77 6.40 -17.89
CA VAL A 285 -1.29 6.38 -19.29
C VAL A 285 -0.29 7.52 -19.53
N LEU A 286 -0.62 8.72 -19.05
CA LEU A 286 0.25 9.89 -19.19
C LEU A 286 1.61 9.67 -18.51
N GLN A 287 1.63 9.13 -17.28
CA GLN A 287 2.87 8.83 -16.59
C GLN A 287 3.71 7.76 -17.27
N ASN A 288 3.04 6.71 -17.79
CA ASN A 288 3.76 5.65 -18.50
C ASN A 288 4.44 6.15 -19.79
N THR A 289 3.81 7.09 -20.50
CA THR A 289 4.40 7.73 -21.69
C THR A 289 5.54 8.68 -21.32
N ALA A 290 5.43 9.44 -20.23
CA ALA A 290 6.50 10.32 -19.73
C ALA A 290 7.76 9.52 -19.37
N SER A 291 7.61 8.41 -18.66
CA SER A 291 8.72 7.54 -18.26
C SER A 291 9.46 6.94 -19.46
N LYS A 292 8.76 6.62 -20.56
CA LYS A 292 9.41 6.13 -21.80
C LYS A 292 10.23 7.21 -22.49
N THR A 293 9.74 8.44 -22.56
CA THR A 293 10.44 9.55 -23.21
C THR A 293 11.74 9.89 -22.47
N GLU A 294 11.72 9.86 -21.13
CA GLU A 294 12.92 10.09 -20.32
C GLU A 294 13.96 8.96 -20.47
N ALA A 295 13.51 7.70 -20.59
CA ALA A 295 14.40 6.55 -20.81
C ALA A 295 15.05 6.53 -22.21
N SER A 296 14.43 7.15 -23.20
CA SER A 296 14.99 7.27 -24.56
C SER A 296 15.93 8.46 -24.74
N ALA A 297 15.95 9.37 -23.77
CA ALA A 297 16.79 10.58 -23.80
C ALA A 297 18.08 10.44 -22.97
N GLN A 298 18.27 9.33 -22.28
CA GLN A 298 19.49 8.91 -21.56
C GLN A 298 20.24 7.82 -22.33
#